data_7f7446c4792c7d54076e9004686b6ff9
#
_entry.id   7f7446c4792c7d54076e9004686b6ff9
#
_cell.length_a   1.000
_cell.length_b   1.000
_cell.length_c   1.000
_cell.angle_alpha   90.00
_cell.angle_beta   90.00
_cell.angle_gamma   90.00
#
_symmetry.space_group_name_H-M   'P 1'
#
loop_
_entity.id
_entity.type
_entity.pdbx_description
1 polymer ?
#
loop_
_entity_poly.entity_id
_entity_poly.type
_entity_poly.pdbx_seq_one_letter_code
_entity_poly.pdbx_strand_id
1 'polypeptide(L)'
;MAYCTVKDVEDLIGSKFSPDSRPTREEVDILVENVSGELDGVAQAAGYTVPITGAAAIKLLRLYNTYGAAVPAWHAMIIADDAPARVTFWQEQYNAFIGRLRRGEQQLPGESADAEEDIAFAIAPHPQRDRYWLTGEALDE
;
A
#
# COMPACT_ATOMS: atom_id res chain seq x y z
N MET A 1 -4.01 13.58 -3.63
CA MET A 1 -4.02 13.02 -4.97
C MET A 1 -4.16 11.51 -4.90
N ALA A 2 -5.10 10.98 -5.67
CA ALA A 2 -5.42 9.57 -5.59
C ALA A 2 -4.59 8.75 -6.57
N TYR A 3 -4.32 7.49 -6.22
CA TYR A 3 -3.57 6.59 -7.09
C TYR A 3 -4.50 5.80 -8.04
N CYS A 4 -5.80 5.77 -7.76
CA CYS A 4 -6.77 5.16 -8.66
C CYS A 4 -7.94 6.10 -8.88
N THR A 5 -8.88 5.70 -9.73
CA THR A 5 -10.05 6.52 -10.05
C THR A 5 -11.32 5.77 -9.70
N VAL A 6 -12.45 6.49 -9.70
CA VAL A 6 -13.74 5.87 -9.48
C VAL A 6 -14.00 4.79 -10.54
N LYS A 7 -13.55 5.02 -11.77
CA LYS A 7 -13.70 4.02 -12.82
C LYS A 7 -13.00 2.71 -12.48
N ASP A 8 -11.82 2.78 -11.85
CA ASP A 8 -11.11 1.57 -11.44
C ASP A 8 -11.94 0.77 -10.45
N VAL A 9 -12.61 1.44 -9.51
CA VAL A 9 -13.48 0.78 -8.54
C VAL A 9 -14.70 0.20 -9.23
N GLU A 10 -15.29 0.95 -10.17
CA GLU A 10 -16.43 0.45 -10.95
C GLU A 10 -16.07 -0.82 -11.71
N ASP A 11 -14.91 -0.83 -12.33
CA ASP A 11 -14.48 -1.99 -13.11
C ASP A 11 -14.24 -3.21 -12.21
N LEU A 12 -13.71 -3.00 -11.04
CA LEU A 12 -13.45 -4.11 -10.11
C LEU A 12 -14.76 -4.69 -9.55
N ILE A 13 -15.68 -3.82 -9.13
CA ILE A 13 -16.95 -4.24 -8.55
C ILE A 13 -17.92 -4.75 -9.62
N GLY A 14 -17.84 -4.19 -10.80
CA GLY A 14 -18.76 -4.54 -11.89
C GLY A 14 -20.04 -3.72 -11.88
N SER A 15 -20.01 -2.55 -11.26
CA SER A 15 -21.17 -1.65 -11.20
C SER A 15 -20.72 -0.23 -11.45
N LYS A 16 -21.63 0.57 -11.97
CA LYS A 16 -21.34 1.98 -12.21
C LYS A 16 -21.97 2.85 -11.14
N PHE A 17 -21.31 3.94 -10.81
CA PHE A 17 -21.81 4.90 -9.84
C PHE A 17 -22.24 6.17 -10.55
N SER A 18 -23.32 6.76 -10.07
CA SER A 18 -23.89 7.97 -10.64
C SER A 18 -24.20 8.93 -9.49
N PRO A 19 -24.64 10.17 -9.77
CA PRO A 19 -25.06 11.07 -8.70
C PRO A 19 -26.24 10.54 -7.91
N ASP A 20 -27.00 9.60 -8.49
CA ASP A 20 -28.19 9.05 -7.84
C ASP A 20 -28.02 7.63 -7.31
N SER A 21 -26.85 7.02 -7.52
CA SER A 21 -26.62 5.64 -7.06
C SER A 21 -26.31 5.63 -5.56
N ARG A 22 -26.19 4.42 -5.03
CA ARG A 22 -25.88 4.22 -3.63
C ARG A 22 -24.74 3.22 -3.52
N PRO A 23 -23.51 3.65 -3.22
CA PRO A 23 -23.12 5.05 -2.94
C PRO A 23 -23.12 5.88 -4.20
N THR A 24 -23.11 7.21 -4.03
CA THR A 24 -23.02 8.12 -5.17
C THR A 24 -21.58 8.10 -5.69
N ARG A 25 -21.42 8.57 -6.93
CA ARG A 25 -20.09 8.66 -7.54
C ARG A 25 -19.16 9.54 -6.70
N GLU A 26 -19.70 10.63 -6.15
CA GLU A 26 -18.91 11.52 -5.32
C GLU A 26 -18.48 10.84 -4.02
N GLU A 27 -19.35 10.04 -3.43
CA GLU A 27 -18.99 9.30 -2.22
C GLU A 27 -17.89 8.29 -2.48
N VAL A 28 -17.91 7.62 -3.63
CA VAL A 28 -16.87 6.69 -4.00
C VAL A 28 -15.55 7.42 -4.24
N ASP A 29 -15.61 8.62 -4.82
CA ASP A 29 -14.41 9.43 -5.03
C ASP A 29 -13.77 9.79 -3.68
N ILE A 30 -14.59 10.11 -2.69
CA ILE A 30 -14.09 10.37 -1.34
C ILE A 30 -13.42 9.14 -0.74
N LEU A 31 -14.01 7.95 -0.95
CA LEU A 31 -13.39 6.72 -0.48
C LEU A 31 -12.02 6.50 -1.13
N VAL A 32 -11.92 6.76 -2.43
CA VAL A 32 -10.67 6.65 -3.16
C VAL A 32 -9.62 7.59 -2.57
N GLU A 33 -9.99 8.83 -2.31
CA GLU A 33 -9.07 9.81 -1.74
C GLU A 33 -8.64 9.43 -0.33
N ASN A 34 -9.56 8.92 0.48
CA ASN A 34 -9.23 8.52 1.84
C ASN A 34 -8.24 7.36 1.86
N VAL A 35 -8.42 6.38 1.00
CA VAL A 35 -7.52 5.23 0.90
C VAL A 35 -6.16 5.69 0.38
N SER A 36 -6.15 6.60 -0.59
CA SER A 36 -4.91 7.15 -1.11
C SER A 36 -4.14 7.87 0.01
N GLY A 37 -4.85 8.60 0.85
CA GLY A 37 -4.23 9.27 2.00
C GLY A 37 -3.63 8.28 2.98
N GLU A 38 -4.31 7.17 3.22
CA GLU A 38 -3.79 6.13 4.10
C GLU A 38 -2.52 5.51 3.51
N LEU A 39 -2.52 5.23 2.21
CA LEU A 39 -1.35 4.69 1.54
C LEU A 39 -0.17 5.65 1.64
N ASP A 40 -0.41 6.94 1.42
CA ASP A 40 0.64 7.94 1.56
C ASP A 40 1.18 7.99 2.98
N GLY A 41 0.29 7.93 3.98
CA GLY A 41 0.71 7.97 5.37
C GLY A 41 1.60 6.79 5.74
N VAL A 42 1.23 5.60 5.29
CA VAL A 42 2.01 4.41 5.57
C VAL A 42 3.34 4.45 4.82
N ALA A 43 3.32 4.90 3.56
CA ALA A 43 4.56 5.02 2.77
C ALA A 43 5.51 6.04 3.40
N GLN A 44 4.99 7.17 3.86
CA GLN A 44 5.80 8.18 4.49
C GLN A 44 6.41 7.65 5.79
N ALA A 45 5.63 6.92 6.58
CA ALA A 45 6.14 6.32 7.81
C ALA A 45 7.22 5.27 7.52
N ALA A 46 7.17 4.65 6.35
CA ALA A 46 8.17 3.68 5.94
C ALA A 46 9.41 4.33 5.32
N GLY A 47 9.45 5.65 5.23
CA GLY A 47 10.61 6.40 4.76
C GLY A 47 10.54 6.90 3.32
N TYR A 48 9.42 6.70 2.65
CA TYR A 48 9.28 7.16 1.26
C TYR A 48 8.82 8.62 1.20
N THR A 49 9.20 9.30 0.14
CA THR A 49 8.73 10.66 -0.12
C THR A 49 7.38 10.59 -0.81
N VAL A 50 6.40 11.29 -0.28
CA VAL A 50 5.05 11.30 -0.84
C VAL A 50 4.69 12.69 -1.33
N PRO A 51 3.82 12.79 -2.36
CA PRO A 51 3.20 11.67 -3.06
C PRO A 51 4.19 10.89 -3.91
N ILE A 52 3.92 9.60 -4.08
CA ILE A 52 4.76 8.74 -4.89
C ILE A 52 4.57 9.11 -6.36
N THR A 53 5.66 9.24 -7.09
CA THR A 53 5.61 9.68 -8.49
C THR A 53 6.17 8.67 -9.49
N GLY A 54 6.87 7.64 -9.03
CA GLY A 54 7.43 6.63 -9.92
C GLY A 54 6.35 5.80 -10.60
N ALA A 55 6.46 5.61 -11.91
CA ALA A 55 5.42 4.93 -12.69
C ALA A 55 5.14 3.52 -12.19
N ALA A 56 6.19 2.75 -11.87
CA ALA A 56 6.01 1.38 -11.42
C ALA A 56 5.37 1.32 -10.04
N ALA A 57 5.77 2.21 -9.13
CA ALA A 57 5.18 2.27 -7.80
C ALA A 57 3.72 2.71 -7.87
N ILE A 58 3.39 3.66 -8.75
CA ILE A 58 2.01 4.11 -8.92
C ILE A 58 1.13 2.97 -9.42
N LYS A 59 1.64 2.13 -10.32
CA LYS A 59 0.88 0.98 -10.80
C LYS A 59 0.50 0.04 -9.64
N LEU A 60 1.46 -0.21 -8.76
CA LEU A 60 1.23 -1.06 -7.61
C LEU A 60 0.23 -0.42 -6.65
N LEU A 61 0.42 0.86 -6.36
CA LEU A 61 -0.46 1.58 -5.44
C LEU A 61 -1.87 1.70 -6.00
N ARG A 62 -2.00 1.81 -7.32
CA ARG A 62 -3.31 1.85 -7.96
C ARG A 62 -4.12 0.61 -7.67
N LEU A 63 -3.48 -0.57 -7.74
CA LEU A 63 -4.16 -1.82 -7.45
C LEU A 63 -4.70 -1.84 -6.01
N TYR A 64 -3.84 -1.49 -5.05
CA TYR A 64 -4.25 -1.56 -3.64
C TYR A 64 -5.17 -0.42 -3.25
N ASN A 65 -5.05 0.75 -3.87
CA ASN A 65 -6.00 1.82 -3.67
C ASN A 65 -7.39 1.38 -4.15
N THR A 66 -7.44 0.69 -5.28
CA THR A 66 -8.69 0.16 -5.81
C THR A 66 -9.30 -0.87 -4.85
N TYR A 67 -8.50 -1.81 -4.36
CA TYR A 67 -8.99 -2.80 -3.39
C TYR A 67 -9.52 -2.12 -2.12
N GLY A 68 -8.77 -1.18 -1.58
CA GLY A 68 -9.15 -0.51 -0.34
C GLY A 68 -10.43 0.29 -0.46
N ALA A 69 -10.67 0.90 -1.63
CA ALA A 69 -11.89 1.68 -1.85
C ALA A 69 -13.08 0.81 -2.22
N ALA A 70 -12.84 -0.32 -2.89
CA ALA A 70 -13.91 -1.20 -3.34
C ALA A 70 -14.67 -1.83 -2.18
N VAL A 71 -13.99 -2.17 -1.10
CA VAL A 71 -14.63 -2.84 0.03
C VAL A 71 -15.73 -1.98 0.66
N PRO A 72 -15.46 -0.74 1.12
CA PRO A 72 -16.54 0.08 1.68
C PRO A 72 -17.57 0.46 0.63
N ALA A 73 -17.18 0.62 -0.64
CA ALA A 73 -18.14 0.92 -1.69
C ALA A 73 -19.12 -0.23 -1.88
N TRP A 74 -18.63 -1.47 -1.86
CA TRP A 74 -19.50 -2.65 -1.97
C TRP A 74 -20.46 -2.72 -0.78
N HIS A 75 -19.96 -2.51 0.43
CA HIS A 75 -20.80 -2.55 1.62
C HIS A 75 -21.89 -1.47 1.59
N ALA A 76 -21.60 -0.31 0.98
CA ALA A 76 -22.59 0.74 0.86
C ALA A 76 -23.67 0.40 -0.18
N MET A 77 -23.32 -0.44 -1.16
CA MET A 77 -24.28 -0.85 -2.19
C MET A 77 -25.26 -1.90 -1.68
N ILE A 78 -24.77 -2.80 -0.84
CA ILE A 78 -25.51 -4.01 -0.49
C ILE A 78 -25.65 -4.13 1.01
N ILE A 79 -26.91 -4.24 1.44
CA ILE A 79 -27.18 -4.44 2.85
C ILE A 79 -27.23 -5.95 3.07
N ALA A 80 -26.06 -6.54 3.32
CA ALA A 80 -25.97 -7.96 3.55
C ALA A 80 -24.97 -8.20 4.68
N ASP A 81 -25.23 -9.23 5.47
CA ASP A 81 -24.36 -9.53 6.60
C ASP A 81 -23.07 -10.19 6.13
N ASP A 82 -23.14 -10.98 5.06
CA ASP A 82 -21.97 -11.73 4.60
C ASP A 82 -21.44 -11.18 3.30
N ALA A 83 -20.15 -10.88 3.29
CA ALA A 83 -19.50 -10.44 2.07
C ALA A 83 -19.11 -11.65 1.22
N PRO A 84 -19.23 -11.54 -0.12
CA PRO A 84 -18.72 -12.58 -1.00
C PRO A 84 -17.23 -12.76 -0.84
N ALA A 85 -16.73 -13.93 -1.23
CA ALA A 85 -15.31 -14.24 -1.11
C ALA A 85 -14.41 -13.21 -1.80
N ARG A 86 -14.88 -12.64 -2.93
CA ARG A 86 -14.07 -11.64 -3.63
C ARG A 86 -13.86 -10.38 -2.79
N VAL A 87 -14.88 -9.95 -2.05
CA VAL A 87 -14.79 -8.76 -1.21
C VAL A 87 -13.85 -9.02 -0.04
N THR A 88 -13.96 -10.18 0.56
CA THR A 88 -13.05 -10.60 1.62
C THR A 88 -11.62 -10.66 1.10
N PHE A 89 -11.43 -11.15 -0.13
CA PHE A 89 -10.12 -11.19 -0.76
C PHE A 89 -9.53 -9.77 -0.90
N TRP A 90 -10.32 -8.81 -1.39
CA TRP A 90 -9.84 -7.43 -1.53
C TRP A 90 -9.40 -6.86 -0.18
N GLN A 91 -10.20 -7.10 0.84
CA GLN A 91 -9.89 -6.61 2.19
C GLN A 91 -8.59 -7.23 2.71
N GLU A 92 -8.45 -8.54 2.54
CA GLU A 92 -7.25 -9.23 3.00
C GLU A 92 -6.00 -8.78 2.26
N GLN A 93 -6.12 -8.61 0.95
CA GLN A 93 -4.99 -8.15 0.15
C GLN A 93 -4.56 -6.73 0.53
N TYR A 94 -5.53 -5.85 0.72
CA TYR A 94 -5.23 -4.50 1.14
C TYR A 94 -4.55 -4.48 2.50
N ASN A 95 -5.12 -5.19 3.48
CA ASN A 95 -4.56 -5.22 4.82
C ASN A 95 -3.15 -5.82 4.83
N ALA A 96 -2.94 -6.87 4.04
CA ALA A 96 -1.63 -7.51 3.95
C ALA A 96 -0.59 -6.56 3.35
N PHE A 97 -0.98 -5.81 2.31
CA PHE A 97 -0.08 -4.85 1.69
C PHE A 97 0.31 -3.74 2.67
N ILE A 98 -0.69 -3.17 3.36
CA ILE A 98 -0.44 -2.14 4.35
C ILE A 98 0.51 -2.66 5.43
N GLY A 99 0.29 -3.88 5.90
CA GLY A 99 1.15 -4.47 6.91
C GLY A 99 2.57 -4.67 6.44
N ARG A 100 2.75 -5.18 5.22
CA ARG A 100 4.09 -5.37 4.67
C ARG A 100 4.81 -4.04 4.45
N LEU A 101 4.09 -3.04 3.95
CA LEU A 101 4.68 -1.73 3.72
C LEU A 101 5.10 -1.10 5.04
N ARG A 102 4.25 -1.21 6.06
CA ARG A 102 4.54 -0.65 7.38
C ARG A 102 5.76 -1.31 8.03
N ARG A 103 5.95 -2.60 7.82
CA ARG A 103 7.09 -3.33 8.39
C ARG A 103 8.36 -3.25 7.55
N GLY A 104 8.30 -2.58 6.41
CA GLY A 104 9.44 -2.49 5.51
C GLY A 104 9.68 -3.74 4.69
N GLU A 105 8.72 -4.66 4.66
CA GLU A 105 8.82 -5.90 3.88
C GLU A 105 8.36 -5.72 2.45
N GLN A 106 7.65 -4.65 2.17
CA GLN A 106 7.17 -4.34 0.83
C GLN A 106 7.93 -3.16 0.28
N GLN A 107 8.57 -3.37 -0.87
CA GLN A 107 9.28 -2.28 -1.55
C GLN A 107 8.36 -1.64 -2.58
N LEU A 108 8.49 -0.33 -2.76
CA LEU A 108 7.80 0.37 -3.83
C LEU A 108 8.76 0.47 -5.00
N PRO A 109 8.45 -0.16 -6.14
CA PRO A 109 9.40 -0.23 -7.26
C PRO A 109 9.85 1.14 -7.74
N GLY A 110 11.16 1.32 -7.85
CA GLY A 110 11.71 2.57 -8.31
C GLY A 110 11.77 3.69 -7.29
N GLU A 111 11.34 3.44 -6.06
CA GLU A 111 11.36 4.44 -5.00
C GLU A 111 12.36 4.03 -3.93
N SER A 112 12.94 5.00 -3.26
CA SER A 112 13.90 4.75 -2.19
C SER A 112 13.34 5.26 -0.88
N ALA A 113 13.55 4.49 0.18
CA ALA A 113 13.19 4.92 1.51
C ALA A 113 14.36 5.69 2.10
N ASP A 114 14.26 7.01 2.13
CA ASP A 114 15.38 7.86 2.51
C ASP A 114 15.93 7.57 3.88
N ALA A 115 15.11 7.28 4.82
CA ALA A 115 15.57 7.05 6.17
C ALA A 115 16.48 5.85 6.27
N GLU A 116 16.35 4.91 5.38
CA GLU A 116 17.17 3.74 5.43
C GLU A 116 18.57 3.99 4.99
N GLU A 117 18.73 4.90 4.08
CA GLU A 117 20.05 5.17 3.58
C GLU A 117 20.98 5.65 4.64
N ASP A 118 20.48 6.49 5.50
CA ASP A 118 21.32 7.06 6.53
C ASP A 118 21.82 6.01 7.47
N ILE A 119 21.00 5.04 7.74
CA ILE A 119 21.36 4.02 8.67
C ILE A 119 22.26 3.00 8.08
N ALA A 120 22.00 2.61 6.89
CA ALA A 120 22.72 1.53 6.25
C ALA A 120 24.18 1.82 6.18
N PHE A 121 24.52 3.03 6.00
CA PHE A 121 25.88 3.34 5.89
C PHE A 121 26.51 3.62 7.16
N ALA A 122 25.80 3.99 8.10
CA ALA A 122 26.33 4.22 9.39
C ALA A 122 26.86 2.96 9.97
N ILE A 123 26.33 1.84 9.60
CA ILE A 123 26.65 0.68 10.20
C ILE A 123 27.51 -0.17 9.47
N ALA A 124 27.34 -0.25 8.43
CA ALA A 124 27.99 -1.11 7.61
C ALA A 124 28.95 -2.03 8.13
N PRO A 125 29.19 -2.54 8.30
CA PRO A 125 29.42 -3.28 8.63
C PRO A 125 29.51 -4.22 9.01
N HIS A 126 29.62 -4.61 9.07
CA HIS A 126 29.41 -5.35 9.68
C HIS A 126 29.56 -6.16 9.49
N PRO A 127 30.01 -6.23 9.55
CA PRO A 127 29.99 -6.90 9.91
C PRO A 127 29.95 -7.78 9.85
N GLN A 128 30.35 -8.01 9.92
CA GLN A 128 30.16 -8.50 10.46
C GLN A 128 30.08 -9.32 10.35
N ARG A 129 30.89 -9.58 10.33
CA ARG A 129 30.80 -10.10 10.84
C ARG A 129 30.79 -10.87 10.51
N ASP A 130 31.61 -10.88 10.47
CA ASP A 130 31.63 -11.27 10.90
C ASP A 130 31.71 -12.08 10.71
N ARG A 131 31.88 -11.77 10.55
CA ARG A 131 32.08 -12.07 11.10
C ARG A 131 32.06 -13.02 11.12
N TYR A 132 32.61 -12.71 11.21
CA TYR A 132 32.67 -12.87 11.95
C TYR A 132 32.74 -13.69 11.49
N TRP A 133 33.26 -13.59 11.50
CA TRP A 133 33.46 -13.53 12.03
C TRP A 133 33.82 -14.11 11.53
N LEU A 134 34.15 -13.90 11.40
CA LEU A 134 34.54 -13.57 11.95
C LEU A 134 34.79 -14.22 11.68
N THR A 135 35.30 -14.09 11.77
CA THR A 135 35.69 -13.83 12.47
C THR A 135 35.92 -14.42 12.28
N GLY A 136 36.51 -14.41 11.82
CA GLY A 136 36.97 -13.97 12.75
C GLY A 136 37.26 -14.39 12.29
N GLU A 137 37.18 -14.18 12.70
CA GLU A 137 37.50 -13.67 13.23
C GLU A 137 37.67 -13.73 13.17
N ALA A 138 39.01 -14.32 12.95
CA ALA A 138 39.10 -13.98 13.80
C ALA A 138 39.16 -14.01 13.84
N LEU A 139 39.33 -14.08 13.68
CA LEU A 139 39.30 -13.67 14.53
C LEU A 139 39.52 -13.57 14.48
N ASP A 140 40.34 -13.70 14.69
CA ASP A 140 40.38 -13.37 15.54
C ASP A 140 40.43 -13.10 15.52
N GLU A 141 40.86 -13.00 15.41
CA GLU A 141 40.74 -12.66 16.16
C GLU A 141 40.39 -12.50 16.25
#